data_7dd41418169a03bc68176b98e04aba35
#
_entry.id   7dd41418169a03bc68176b98e04aba35
#
_cell.length_a   1.000
_cell.length_b   1.000
_cell.length_c   1.000
_cell.angle_alpha   90.00
_cell.angle_beta   90.00
_cell.angle_gamma   90.00
#
_symmetry.space_group_name_H-M   'P 1'
#
loop_
_entity.id
_entity.type
_entity.pdbx_description
1 polymer ?
#
loop_
_entity_poly.entity_id
_entity_poly.type
_entity_poly.pdbx_seq_one_letter_code
_entity_poly.pdbx_strand_id
1 'polypeptide(L)'
;MILQPLLGPLALFSIAVAASPYPLSRRGTIASDEIVGFDQTVPSGTTGDVYLAYQPDLYVVNGCVPFPAVDENGDTNAGLAPTGDSDGDCSSSTGQIYVRGKSSGDYYALMYAWYFPKDEPSTGLGHRHDWEGVIIWLSDSTSTTADNIVAVCPSAHGGWDCSTDEYTLDGTAALIRYYSIWPVDHQCGLTSTVGGTQPLIAWESLPTVAQEALDTTDFGSAIVPFIDAHFDTNLSNATF
;
A
#
# COMPACT_ATOMS: atom_id res chain seq x y z
N MET A 1 58.65 -7.86 -52.56
CA MET A 1 57.99 -8.73 -51.55
C MET A 1 56.88 -7.85 -50.90
N ILE A 2 55.66 -7.98 -51.43
CA ILE A 2 54.53 -7.13 -51.04
C ILE A 2 53.65 -7.99 -50.15
N LEU A 3 53.48 -7.62 -48.86
CA LEU A 3 52.58 -8.25 -47.94
C LEU A 3 51.16 -7.69 -48.18
N GLN A 4 50.20 -8.56 -48.50
CA GLN A 4 48.78 -8.27 -48.48
C GLN A 4 48.18 -8.49 -47.07
N PRO A 5 47.33 -7.61 -46.55
CA PRO A 5 46.61 -7.86 -45.31
C PRO A 5 45.37 -8.73 -45.59
N LEU A 6 45.22 -9.79 -44.79
CA LEU A 6 44.01 -10.63 -44.73
C LEU A 6 42.95 -9.91 -43.91
N LEU A 7 41.88 -9.48 -44.59
CA LEU A 7 40.64 -9.05 -43.97
C LEU A 7 39.76 -10.27 -43.72
N GLY A 8 39.58 -10.64 -42.47
CA GLY A 8 38.60 -11.68 -42.06
C GLY A 8 37.19 -11.10 -42.03
N PRO A 9 36.16 -11.95 -42.27
CA PRO A 9 34.77 -11.50 -42.25
C PRO A 9 34.29 -11.19 -40.84
N LEU A 10 33.76 -9.98 -40.64
CA LEU A 10 33.05 -9.55 -39.43
C LEU A 10 31.66 -10.20 -39.43
N ALA A 11 31.42 -11.17 -38.54
CA ALA A 11 30.13 -11.76 -38.35
C ALA A 11 29.23 -10.80 -37.52
N LEU A 12 28.24 -10.24 -38.14
CA LEU A 12 27.17 -9.47 -37.47
C LEU A 12 26.21 -10.46 -36.80
N PHE A 13 26.27 -10.54 -35.49
CA PHE A 13 25.25 -11.22 -34.70
C PHE A 13 24.03 -10.32 -34.57
N SER A 14 22.96 -10.65 -35.26
CA SER A 14 21.64 -10.03 -35.06
C SER A 14 21.00 -10.64 -33.81
N ILE A 15 20.86 -9.85 -32.73
CA ILE A 15 20.09 -10.22 -31.55
C ILE A 15 18.62 -10.05 -31.93
N ALA A 16 17.92 -11.16 -32.12
CA ALA A 16 16.46 -11.14 -32.24
C ALA A 16 15.88 -10.94 -30.85
N VAL A 17 15.30 -9.77 -30.59
CA VAL A 17 14.46 -9.53 -29.41
C VAL A 17 13.17 -10.27 -29.66
N ALA A 18 12.95 -11.38 -28.96
CA ALA A 18 11.69 -12.09 -28.98
C ALA A 18 10.62 -11.19 -28.32
N ALA A 19 9.66 -10.72 -29.10
CA ALA A 19 8.48 -10.07 -28.57
C ALA A 19 7.71 -11.09 -27.71
N SER A 20 7.31 -10.67 -26.51
CA SER A 20 6.48 -11.50 -25.61
C SER A 20 5.20 -11.94 -26.34
N PRO A 21 4.85 -13.24 -26.34
CA PRO A 21 3.65 -13.73 -27.00
C PRO A 21 2.35 -13.43 -26.23
N TYR A 22 2.44 -12.81 -25.06
CA TYR A 22 1.26 -12.46 -24.27
C TYR A 22 0.69 -11.13 -24.78
N PRO A 23 -0.59 -11.11 -25.23
CA PRO A 23 -1.25 -9.83 -25.48
C PRO A 23 -1.23 -9.04 -24.17
N LEU A 24 -0.77 -7.80 -24.22
CA LEU A 24 -0.95 -6.85 -23.14
C LEU A 24 -2.48 -6.78 -22.92
N SER A 25 -2.97 -7.47 -21.89
CA SER A 25 -4.35 -7.31 -21.45
C SER A 25 -4.51 -5.82 -21.16
N ARG A 26 -5.50 -5.18 -21.77
CA ARG A 26 -5.77 -3.78 -21.51
C ARG A 26 -6.31 -3.74 -20.08
N ARG A 27 -5.49 -3.26 -19.14
CA ARG A 27 -5.89 -3.06 -17.75
C ARG A 27 -7.12 -2.15 -17.75
N GLY A 28 -8.12 -2.56 -16.99
CA GLY A 28 -9.38 -1.86 -16.84
C GLY A 28 -9.53 -1.24 -15.48
N THR A 29 -10.66 -0.62 -15.27
CA THR A 29 -11.17 -0.26 -13.95
C THR A 29 -12.44 -1.05 -13.68
N ILE A 30 -12.59 -1.56 -12.46
CA ILE A 30 -13.73 -2.35 -11.99
C ILE A 30 -14.49 -1.54 -10.95
N ALA A 31 -15.82 -1.63 -10.94
CA ALA A 31 -16.64 -1.00 -9.91
C ALA A 31 -16.22 -1.44 -8.51
N SER A 32 -16.32 -0.53 -7.53
CA SER A 32 -15.82 -0.77 -6.17
C SER A 32 -16.47 -1.98 -5.49
N ASP A 33 -17.71 -2.29 -5.82
CA ASP A 33 -18.48 -3.43 -5.31
C ASP A 33 -18.24 -4.74 -6.07
N GLU A 34 -17.52 -4.69 -7.20
CA GLU A 34 -17.24 -5.85 -8.06
C GLU A 34 -15.76 -6.30 -7.97
N ILE A 35 -14.86 -5.46 -7.47
CA ILE A 35 -13.43 -5.78 -7.39
C ILE A 35 -13.16 -6.84 -6.32
N VAL A 36 -12.41 -7.87 -6.68
CA VAL A 36 -12.03 -8.96 -5.78
C VAL A 36 -10.58 -8.78 -5.34
N GLY A 37 -10.38 -8.66 -4.03
CA GLY A 37 -9.05 -8.59 -3.44
C GLY A 37 -8.35 -9.95 -3.37
N PHE A 38 -7.17 -9.95 -2.78
CA PHE A 38 -6.33 -11.12 -2.61
C PHE A 38 -6.64 -11.82 -1.28
N ASP A 39 -6.53 -13.14 -1.28
CA ASP A 39 -6.40 -13.88 -0.03
C ASP A 39 -5.15 -13.42 0.72
N GLN A 40 -5.15 -13.57 2.06
CA GLN A 40 -3.99 -13.21 2.87
C GLN A 40 -2.74 -13.94 2.38
N THR A 41 -1.76 -13.18 1.90
CA THR A 41 -0.53 -13.73 1.31
C THR A 41 0.67 -12.87 1.65
N VAL A 42 1.63 -13.47 2.35
CA VAL A 42 2.91 -12.88 2.74
C VAL A 42 4.06 -13.81 2.39
N PRO A 43 5.32 -13.33 2.31
CA PRO A 43 6.48 -14.19 2.14
C PRO A 43 6.55 -15.28 3.21
N SER A 44 7.05 -16.46 2.85
CA SER A 44 7.27 -17.52 3.84
C SER A 44 8.42 -17.20 4.79
N GLY A 45 8.31 -17.67 6.05
CA GLY A 45 9.35 -17.53 7.08
C GLY A 45 9.30 -16.18 7.79
N THR A 46 10.43 -15.79 8.38
CA THR A 46 10.52 -14.67 9.33
C THR A 46 9.92 -13.35 8.82
N THR A 47 10.12 -13.01 7.55
CA THR A 47 9.56 -11.78 6.98
C THR A 47 8.03 -11.77 7.04
N GLY A 48 7.39 -12.87 6.59
CA GLY A 48 5.93 -12.97 6.65
C GLY A 48 5.41 -13.07 8.07
N ASP A 49 6.13 -13.78 8.97
CA ASP A 49 5.76 -13.87 10.38
C ASP A 49 5.75 -12.47 11.03
N VAL A 50 6.75 -11.64 10.71
CA VAL A 50 6.84 -10.24 11.18
C VAL A 50 5.72 -9.38 10.59
N TYR A 51 5.41 -9.51 9.29
CA TYR A 51 4.32 -8.77 8.66
C TYR A 51 2.96 -9.09 9.29
N LEU A 52 2.73 -10.35 9.62
CA LEU A 52 1.48 -10.78 10.26
C LEU A 52 1.42 -10.36 11.74
N ALA A 53 2.54 -10.45 12.46
CA ALA A 53 2.59 -10.12 13.87
C ALA A 53 2.27 -8.66 14.17
N TYR A 54 2.67 -7.75 13.29
CA TYR A 54 2.44 -6.31 13.48
C TYR A 54 1.32 -5.74 12.60
N GLN A 55 0.51 -6.59 11.96
CA GLN A 55 -0.65 -6.11 11.22
C GLN A 55 -1.55 -5.25 12.11
N PRO A 56 -1.77 -3.96 11.80
CA PRO A 56 -2.55 -3.09 12.66
C PRO A 56 -4.06 -3.35 12.55
N ASP A 57 -4.78 -3.02 13.61
CA ASP A 57 -6.23 -2.96 13.61
C ASP A 57 -6.70 -1.58 13.15
N LEU A 58 -7.69 -1.53 12.27
CA LEU A 58 -8.28 -0.29 11.80
C LEU A 58 -9.69 -0.08 12.34
N TYR A 59 -9.88 1.00 13.10
CA TYR A 59 -11.18 1.49 13.52
C TYR A 59 -11.64 2.62 12.58
N VAL A 60 -12.64 2.36 11.74
CA VAL A 60 -13.26 3.37 10.88
C VAL A 60 -14.29 4.15 11.70
N VAL A 61 -14.00 5.42 11.95
CA VAL A 61 -14.89 6.32 12.71
C VAL A 61 -16.02 6.82 11.83
N ASN A 62 -15.69 7.17 10.59
CA ASN A 62 -16.63 7.63 9.56
C ASN A 62 -15.98 7.52 8.18
N GLY A 63 -16.75 7.69 7.11
CA GLY A 63 -16.29 7.51 5.74
C GLY A 63 -16.36 6.05 5.28
N CYS A 64 -15.71 5.74 4.18
CA CYS A 64 -15.64 4.40 3.62
C CYS A 64 -14.87 3.43 4.53
N VAL A 65 -15.22 2.15 4.50
CA VAL A 65 -14.32 1.08 4.96
C VAL A 65 -13.26 0.80 3.89
N PRO A 66 -12.13 0.11 4.22
CA PRO A 66 -11.14 -0.29 3.23
C PRO A 66 -11.71 -1.19 2.14
N PHE A 67 -11.23 -1.02 0.91
CA PHE A 67 -11.54 -1.84 -0.26
C PHE A 67 -10.26 -2.37 -0.89
N PRO A 68 -10.33 -3.42 -1.75
CA PRO A 68 -9.24 -3.75 -2.65
C PRO A 68 -9.01 -2.61 -3.67
N ALA A 69 -7.75 -2.25 -3.91
CA ALA A 69 -7.40 -1.25 -4.91
C ALA A 69 -7.11 -1.85 -6.28
N VAL A 70 -6.73 -3.13 -6.32
CA VAL A 70 -6.33 -3.88 -7.51
C VAL A 70 -6.68 -5.35 -7.34
N ASP A 71 -7.00 -6.03 -8.44
CA ASP A 71 -7.24 -7.48 -8.48
C ASP A 71 -6.04 -8.26 -9.05
N GLU A 72 -6.18 -9.58 -9.16
CA GLU A 72 -5.15 -10.49 -9.68
C GLU A 72 -4.81 -10.27 -11.16
N ASN A 73 -5.69 -9.63 -11.94
CA ASN A 73 -5.50 -9.33 -13.35
C ASN A 73 -4.84 -7.97 -13.57
N GLY A 74 -4.65 -7.18 -12.50
CA GLY A 74 -4.16 -5.82 -12.55
C GLY A 74 -5.24 -4.80 -12.94
N ASP A 75 -6.52 -5.15 -12.87
CA ASP A 75 -7.61 -4.19 -12.98
C ASP A 75 -7.76 -3.43 -11.66
N THR A 76 -7.97 -2.13 -11.73
CA THR A 76 -7.98 -1.26 -10.53
C THR A 76 -9.39 -0.84 -10.14
N ASN A 77 -9.57 -0.55 -8.87
CA ASN A 77 -10.82 -0.03 -8.34
C ASN A 77 -11.16 1.33 -8.99
N ALA A 78 -12.35 1.45 -9.54
CA ALA A 78 -12.82 2.67 -10.21
C ALA A 78 -13.02 3.85 -9.23
N GLY A 79 -13.07 3.57 -7.94
CA GLY A 79 -13.39 4.55 -6.90
C GLY A 79 -14.81 5.10 -7.02
N LEU A 80 -15.18 5.91 -6.05
CA LEU A 80 -16.48 6.56 -5.97
C LEU A 80 -16.36 8.09 -6.08
N ALA A 81 -17.36 8.75 -6.62
CA ALA A 81 -17.42 10.20 -6.56
C ALA A 81 -17.72 10.67 -5.12
N PRO A 82 -17.16 11.81 -4.66
CA PRO A 82 -17.45 12.35 -3.33
C PRO A 82 -18.83 13.03 -3.33
N THR A 83 -19.88 12.22 -3.36
CA THR A 83 -21.28 12.65 -3.40
C THR A 83 -22.16 11.77 -2.51
N GLY A 84 -23.14 12.37 -1.87
CA GLY A 84 -24.08 11.67 -0.99
C GLY A 84 -23.60 11.59 0.45
N ASP A 85 -23.78 10.45 1.07
CA ASP A 85 -23.30 10.20 2.43
C ASP A 85 -21.81 9.79 2.39
N SER A 86 -21.02 10.16 3.40
CA SER A 86 -19.58 9.89 3.44
C SER A 86 -19.20 8.41 3.32
N ASP A 87 -20.08 7.51 3.77
CA ASP A 87 -19.97 6.06 3.64
C ASP A 87 -20.90 5.46 2.57
N GLY A 88 -21.59 6.31 1.78
CA GLY A 88 -22.50 5.88 0.73
C GLY A 88 -21.80 4.99 -0.30
N ASP A 89 -22.38 3.82 -0.57
CA ASP A 89 -21.88 2.78 -1.46
C ASP A 89 -20.49 2.17 -1.07
N CYS A 90 -19.99 2.47 0.16
CA CYS A 90 -18.71 1.97 0.65
C CYS A 90 -18.69 1.65 2.16
N SER A 91 -19.85 1.40 2.76
CA SER A 91 -19.96 1.08 4.19
C SER A 91 -19.63 -0.39 4.54
N SER A 92 -19.42 -1.25 3.55
CA SER A 92 -19.14 -2.67 3.76
C SER A 92 -18.24 -3.23 2.66
N SER A 93 -17.18 -3.92 3.05
CA SER A 93 -16.26 -4.65 2.16
C SER A 93 -15.48 -5.67 3.00
N THR A 94 -14.97 -6.74 2.38
CA THR A 94 -13.93 -7.57 3.00
C THR A 94 -12.65 -6.76 3.19
N GLY A 95 -12.43 -5.76 2.34
CA GLY A 95 -11.26 -4.90 2.35
C GLY A 95 -9.97 -5.59 1.91
N GLN A 96 -8.91 -4.83 1.94
CA GLN A 96 -7.54 -5.30 1.75
C GLN A 96 -6.62 -4.39 2.52
N ILE A 97 -5.58 -4.95 3.15
CA ILE A 97 -4.46 -4.19 3.68
C ILE A 97 -3.19 -4.63 2.94
N TYR A 98 -2.37 -3.68 2.57
CA TYR A 98 -1.09 -3.89 1.86
C TYR A 98 0.05 -3.66 2.83
N VAL A 99 1.13 -4.45 2.72
CA VAL A 99 2.33 -4.25 3.52
C VAL A 99 3.59 -4.26 2.66
N ARG A 100 4.55 -3.42 3.01
CA ARG A 100 5.91 -3.45 2.50
C ARG A 100 6.89 -3.15 3.63
N GLY A 101 7.95 -3.95 3.75
CA GLY A 101 8.96 -3.78 4.78
C GLY A 101 10.36 -3.54 4.22
N LYS A 102 11.18 -2.74 4.94
CA LYS A 102 12.56 -2.45 4.57
C LYS A 102 13.39 -2.02 5.77
N SER A 103 14.67 -2.40 5.77
CA SER A 103 15.65 -1.79 6.69
C SER A 103 15.91 -0.34 6.29
N SER A 104 15.87 0.57 7.26
CA SER A 104 16.13 1.99 7.08
C SER A 104 16.93 2.51 8.28
N GLY A 105 18.20 2.86 8.07
CA GLY A 105 19.11 3.20 9.15
C GLY A 105 19.30 2.01 10.11
N ASP A 106 19.12 2.29 11.41
CA ASP A 106 19.25 1.29 12.48
C ASP A 106 17.96 0.51 12.75
N TYR A 107 16.89 0.78 11.99
CA TYR A 107 15.55 0.23 12.22
C TYR A 107 15.04 -0.57 11.03
N TYR A 108 13.97 -1.32 11.27
CA TYR A 108 13.18 -1.98 10.23
C TYR A 108 11.79 -1.34 10.18
N ALA A 109 11.42 -0.82 9.01
CA ALA A 109 10.13 -0.19 8.80
C ALA A 109 9.14 -1.15 8.18
N LEU A 110 7.92 -1.18 8.70
CA LEU A 110 6.75 -1.82 8.13
C LEU A 110 5.74 -0.73 7.75
N MET A 111 5.51 -0.56 6.46
CA MET A 111 4.45 0.33 5.98
C MET A 111 3.23 -0.50 5.64
N TYR A 112 2.14 -0.29 6.36
CA TYR A 112 0.82 -0.81 6.06
C TYR A 112 -0.03 0.27 5.43
N ALA A 113 -0.84 -0.08 4.44
CA ALA A 113 -1.69 0.88 3.76
C ALA A 113 -3.06 0.29 3.40
N TRP A 114 -4.06 1.14 3.40
CA TRP A 114 -5.43 0.85 3.01
C TRP A 114 -5.85 1.78 1.88
N TYR A 115 -6.66 1.25 0.99
CA TYR A 115 -7.33 2.01 -0.05
C TYR A 115 -8.80 2.19 0.31
N PHE A 116 -9.31 3.41 0.08
CA PHE A 116 -10.72 3.74 0.22
C PHE A 116 -11.26 4.28 -1.11
N PRO A 117 -12.49 3.91 -1.52
CA PRO A 117 -13.03 4.32 -2.82
C PRO A 117 -13.22 5.83 -2.99
N LYS A 118 -13.43 6.55 -1.91
CA LYS A 118 -13.50 8.02 -1.86
C LYS A 118 -13.05 8.54 -0.51
N ASP A 119 -12.53 9.76 -0.53
CA ASP A 119 -12.47 10.67 0.61
C ASP A 119 -13.65 11.63 0.52
N GLU A 120 -14.53 11.65 1.52
CA GLU A 120 -15.66 12.57 1.60
C GLU A 120 -15.89 13.00 3.06
N PRO A 121 -15.08 13.95 3.59
CA PRO A 121 -15.18 14.43 4.96
C PRO A 121 -16.48 15.21 5.22
N SER A 122 -17.08 15.75 4.17
CA SER A 122 -18.42 16.34 4.17
C SER A 122 -19.02 16.29 2.77
N THR A 123 -20.36 16.26 2.68
CA THR A 123 -21.09 16.09 1.43
C THR A 123 -20.58 16.98 0.29
N GLY A 124 -20.08 16.37 -0.77
CA GLY A 124 -19.60 17.04 -1.98
C GLY A 124 -18.23 17.69 -1.86
N LEU A 125 -17.52 17.50 -0.75
CA LEU A 125 -16.11 17.85 -0.57
C LEU A 125 -15.26 16.59 -0.55
N GLY A 126 -13.96 16.71 -0.92
CA GLY A 126 -13.04 15.59 -1.00
C GLY A 126 -12.80 15.14 -2.43
N HIS A 127 -12.40 13.89 -2.59
CA HIS A 127 -11.98 13.37 -3.90
C HIS A 127 -12.28 11.86 -4.04
N ARG A 128 -12.29 11.43 -5.30
CA ARG A 128 -12.30 10.01 -5.65
C ARG A 128 -10.97 9.42 -5.24
N HIS A 129 -11.02 8.17 -4.75
CA HIS A 129 -9.87 7.44 -4.20
C HIS A 129 -9.26 8.10 -2.98
N ASP A 130 -8.79 7.27 -2.06
CA ASP A 130 -7.99 7.68 -0.93
C ASP A 130 -7.00 6.57 -0.57
N TRP A 131 -5.80 6.95 -0.12
CA TRP A 131 -4.78 6.05 0.36
C TRP A 131 -4.25 6.56 1.69
N GLU A 132 -4.47 5.76 2.73
CA GLU A 132 -3.99 6.04 4.07
C GLU A 132 -3.21 4.85 4.62
N GLY A 133 -2.37 5.10 5.62
CA GLY A 133 -1.53 4.03 6.15
C GLY A 133 -0.93 4.32 7.51
N VAL A 134 -0.07 3.40 7.93
CA VAL A 134 0.75 3.52 9.13
C VAL A 134 2.12 2.92 8.88
N ILE A 135 3.17 3.60 9.33
CA ILE A 135 4.52 3.04 9.39
C ILE A 135 4.80 2.62 10.83
N ILE A 136 5.15 1.35 11.02
CA ILE A 136 5.57 0.79 12.30
C ILE A 136 7.08 0.58 12.23
N TRP A 137 7.80 1.24 13.11
CA TRP A 137 9.24 1.12 13.23
C TRP A 137 9.62 0.08 14.26
N LEU A 138 10.50 -0.84 13.88
CA LEU A 138 10.99 -1.94 14.69
C LEU A 138 12.48 -1.85 14.92
N SER A 139 12.93 -2.23 16.13
CA SER A 139 14.36 -2.32 16.45
C SER A 139 15.04 -3.57 15.86
N ASP A 140 14.28 -4.64 15.62
CA ASP A 140 14.75 -5.92 15.07
C ASP A 140 13.77 -6.44 14.02
N SER A 141 14.28 -6.73 12.83
CA SER A 141 13.50 -7.24 11.68
C SER A 141 13.02 -8.69 11.83
N THR A 142 13.39 -9.37 12.90
CA THR A 142 13.08 -10.79 13.14
C THR A 142 12.22 -11.04 14.37
N SER A 143 12.10 -10.08 15.27
CA SER A 143 11.30 -10.17 16.49
C SER A 143 9.83 -9.90 16.20
N THR A 144 8.95 -10.62 16.91
CA THR A 144 7.47 -10.48 16.83
C THR A 144 6.86 -10.11 18.18
N THR A 145 7.58 -9.35 19.02
CA THR A 145 7.12 -8.95 20.35
C THR A 145 6.76 -7.47 20.39
N ALA A 146 5.85 -7.06 21.27
CA ALA A 146 5.43 -5.68 21.42
C ALA A 146 6.60 -4.72 21.74
N ASP A 147 7.54 -5.16 22.56
CA ASP A 147 8.72 -4.35 22.95
C ASP A 147 9.68 -4.04 21.78
N ASN A 148 9.49 -4.70 20.64
CA ASN A 148 10.26 -4.43 19.42
C ASN A 148 9.80 -3.17 18.68
N ILE A 149 8.58 -2.67 18.96
CA ILE A 149 8.04 -1.46 18.33
C ILE A 149 8.74 -0.25 18.94
N VAL A 150 9.35 0.57 18.07
CA VAL A 150 10.06 1.81 18.45
C VAL A 150 9.17 3.03 18.27
N ALA A 151 8.39 3.05 17.18
CA ALA A 151 7.46 4.13 16.89
C ALA A 151 6.31 3.64 16.00
N VAL A 152 5.17 4.31 16.10
CA VAL A 152 3.99 4.13 15.26
C VAL A 152 3.63 5.47 14.61
N CYS A 153 3.60 5.52 13.30
CA CYS A 153 3.45 6.73 12.51
C CYS A 153 2.23 6.60 11.57
N PRO A 154 1.00 6.92 11.99
CA PRO A 154 -0.14 7.02 11.06
C PRO A 154 0.04 8.16 10.06
N SER A 155 -0.53 8.01 8.87
CA SER A 155 -0.58 9.06 7.86
C SER A 155 -1.53 10.18 8.30
N ALA A 156 -1.07 11.42 8.19
CA ALA A 156 -1.83 12.61 8.56
C ALA A 156 -1.35 13.85 7.78
N HIS A 157 -2.27 14.65 7.27
CA HIS A 157 -1.98 15.93 6.62
C HIS A 157 -0.94 15.85 5.47
N GLY A 158 -0.96 14.75 4.71
CA GLY A 158 0.01 14.49 3.64
C GLY A 158 1.43 14.13 4.14
N GLY A 159 1.57 13.77 5.42
CA GLY A 159 2.80 13.31 6.07
C GLY A 159 2.52 12.18 7.05
N TRP A 160 3.37 12.06 8.08
CA TRP A 160 3.31 10.98 9.08
C TRP A 160 3.38 11.59 10.49
N ASP A 161 2.42 11.25 11.35
CA ASP A 161 2.34 11.73 12.74
C ASP A 161 2.90 10.64 13.67
N CYS A 162 4.20 10.71 13.95
CA CYS A 162 4.93 9.67 14.66
C CYS A 162 4.85 9.83 16.18
N SER A 163 4.64 8.70 16.88
CA SER A 163 4.74 8.62 18.34
C SER A 163 5.61 7.43 18.77
N THR A 164 6.41 7.63 19.82
CA THR A 164 7.25 6.61 20.44
C THR A 164 6.63 6.01 21.71
N ASP A 165 5.58 6.58 22.26
CA ASP A 165 5.00 6.24 23.56
C ASP A 165 3.47 6.41 23.68
N GLU A 166 2.84 7.18 22.79
CA GLU A 166 1.40 7.48 22.87
C GLU A 166 0.52 6.56 22.01
N TYR A 167 1.00 5.36 21.63
CA TYR A 167 0.21 4.38 20.89
C TYR A 167 -0.32 3.28 21.80
N THR A 168 -1.44 2.66 21.41
CA THR A 168 -2.05 1.51 22.10
C THR A 168 -1.94 0.29 21.19
N LEU A 169 -1.73 -0.87 21.82
CA LEU A 169 -1.63 -2.16 21.13
C LEU A 169 -2.73 -3.12 21.58
N ASP A 170 -3.21 -3.96 20.67
CA ASP A 170 -3.86 -5.23 20.97
C ASP A 170 -2.88 -6.36 20.65
N GLY A 171 -2.25 -6.94 21.66
CA GLY A 171 -1.09 -7.81 21.46
C GLY A 171 0.11 -7.07 20.88
N THR A 172 0.37 -7.25 19.58
CA THR A 172 1.40 -6.55 18.80
C THR A 172 0.81 -5.66 17.71
N ALA A 173 -0.51 -5.68 17.54
CA ALA A 173 -1.21 -4.85 16.56
C ALA A 173 -1.38 -3.43 17.08
N ALA A 174 -0.86 -2.44 16.36
CA ALA A 174 -1.11 -1.04 16.66
C ALA A 174 -2.57 -0.68 16.36
N LEU A 175 -3.23 0.05 17.27
CA LEU A 175 -4.61 0.48 17.10
C LEU A 175 -4.65 1.79 16.34
N ILE A 176 -5.17 1.74 15.13
CA ILE A 176 -5.27 2.86 14.20
C ILE A 176 -6.74 3.20 13.96
N ARG A 177 -7.07 4.47 13.86
CA ARG A 177 -8.38 4.96 13.40
C ARG A 177 -8.25 5.63 12.05
N TYR A 178 -9.30 5.52 11.23
CA TYR A 178 -9.55 6.33 10.04
C TYR A 178 -10.71 7.27 10.34
N TYR A 179 -10.52 8.59 10.14
CA TYR A 179 -11.50 9.58 10.53
C TYR A 179 -11.35 10.89 9.74
N SER A 180 -12.46 11.65 9.64
CA SER A 180 -12.44 12.94 8.96
C SER A 180 -11.94 14.07 9.87
N ILE A 181 -11.12 14.94 9.30
CA ILE A 181 -10.81 16.27 9.80
C ILE A 181 -11.70 17.27 9.04
N TRP A 182 -12.86 17.54 9.61
CA TRP A 182 -13.82 18.42 8.96
C TRP A 182 -13.27 19.84 8.75
N PRO A 183 -13.45 20.49 7.57
CA PRO A 183 -14.09 19.96 6.34
C PRO A 183 -13.08 19.43 5.31
N VAL A 184 -11.84 19.12 5.68
CA VAL A 184 -10.66 19.06 4.80
C VAL A 184 -10.51 17.70 4.13
N ASP A 185 -10.28 16.64 4.91
CA ASP A 185 -9.94 15.30 4.43
C ASP A 185 -10.23 14.22 5.48
N HIS A 186 -10.03 12.96 5.11
CA HIS A 186 -9.82 11.87 6.05
C HIS A 186 -8.33 11.64 6.25
N GLN A 187 -7.99 11.03 7.36
CA GLN A 187 -6.63 10.62 7.69
C GLN A 187 -6.62 9.45 8.67
N CYS A 188 -5.46 8.84 8.85
CA CYS A 188 -5.22 7.94 9.96
C CYS A 188 -4.82 8.68 11.25
N GLY A 189 -4.91 7.99 12.38
CA GLY A 189 -4.46 8.48 13.68
C GLY A 189 -4.44 7.37 14.71
N LEU A 190 -3.78 7.59 15.82
CA LEU A 190 -3.75 6.66 16.95
C LEU A 190 -5.10 6.62 17.67
N THR A 191 -5.43 5.45 18.23
CA THR A 191 -6.66 5.24 19.01
C THR A 191 -6.44 4.20 20.10
N SER A 192 -7.34 4.16 21.08
CA SER A 192 -7.45 3.06 22.05
C SER A 192 -8.63 2.12 21.75
N THR A 193 -9.34 2.34 20.66
CA THR A 193 -10.46 1.51 20.24
C THR A 193 -9.97 0.41 19.32
N VAL A 194 -10.25 -0.84 19.67
CA VAL A 194 -9.95 -1.99 18.81
C VAL A 194 -10.84 -1.92 17.57
N GLY A 195 -10.22 -2.04 16.41
CA GLY A 195 -10.88 -2.04 15.10
C GLY A 195 -11.03 -3.45 14.53
N GLY A 196 -10.98 -3.54 13.20
CA GLY A 196 -10.98 -4.80 12.47
C GLY A 196 -9.74 -4.94 11.62
N THR A 197 -9.51 -6.17 11.14
CA THR A 197 -8.43 -6.51 10.22
C THR A 197 -8.99 -6.84 8.83
N GLN A 198 -8.16 -6.72 7.81
CA GLN A 198 -8.44 -7.11 6.43
C GLN A 198 -7.42 -8.15 5.98
N PRO A 199 -7.70 -8.95 4.93
CA PRO A 199 -6.70 -9.84 4.35
C PRO A 199 -5.42 -9.07 4.01
N LEU A 200 -4.27 -9.52 4.53
CA LEU A 200 -2.98 -8.88 4.33
C LEU A 200 -2.30 -9.40 3.07
N ILE A 201 -1.94 -8.51 2.15
CA ILE A 201 -1.09 -8.84 1.01
C ILE A 201 0.23 -8.06 1.07
N ALA A 202 1.35 -8.79 0.99
CA ALA A 202 2.65 -8.15 0.91
C ALA A 202 2.95 -7.67 -0.52
N TRP A 203 3.64 -6.54 -0.66
CA TRP A 203 4.09 -6.02 -1.96
C TRP A 203 4.81 -7.10 -2.78
N GLU A 204 5.70 -7.84 -2.15
CA GLU A 204 6.48 -8.91 -2.77
C GLU A 204 5.64 -10.14 -3.18
N SER A 205 4.45 -10.26 -2.63
CA SER A 205 3.51 -11.35 -2.92
C SER A 205 2.46 -10.99 -3.96
N LEU A 206 2.35 -9.71 -4.33
CA LEU A 206 1.46 -9.28 -5.40
C LEU A 206 1.94 -9.84 -6.75
N PRO A 207 1.01 -10.28 -7.62
CA PRO A 207 1.33 -10.55 -9.02
C PRO A 207 1.96 -9.32 -9.68
N THR A 208 2.93 -9.52 -10.57
CA THR A 208 3.60 -8.41 -11.27
C THR A 208 2.62 -7.46 -11.95
N VAL A 209 1.53 -7.98 -12.53
CA VAL A 209 0.51 -7.14 -13.18
C VAL A 209 -0.20 -6.22 -12.19
N ALA A 210 -0.40 -6.67 -10.94
CA ALA A 210 -1.00 -5.85 -9.89
C ALA A 210 -0.02 -4.80 -9.36
N GLN A 211 1.27 -5.15 -9.19
CA GLN A 211 2.31 -4.18 -8.84
C GLN A 211 2.41 -3.08 -9.90
N GLU A 212 2.50 -3.47 -11.19
CA GLU A 212 2.54 -2.51 -12.29
C GLU A 212 1.26 -1.67 -12.41
N ALA A 213 0.10 -2.21 -12.04
CA ALA A 213 -1.15 -1.46 -12.02
C ALA A 213 -1.11 -0.39 -10.93
N LEU A 214 -0.66 -0.73 -9.71
CA LEU A 214 -0.49 0.24 -8.62
C LEU A 214 0.56 1.32 -8.94
N ASP A 215 1.65 0.95 -9.63
CA ASP A 215 2.70 1.90 -10.04
C ASP A 215 2.25 2.90 -11.11
N THR A 216 1.30 2.51 -11.97
CA THR A 216 0.98 3.28 -13.19
C THR A 216 -0.42 3.89 -13.22
N THR A 217 -1.30 3.50 -12.30
CA THR A 217 -2.65 4.05 -12.22
C THR A 217 -2.64 5.43 -11.60
N ASP A 218 -3.29 6.37 -12.27
CA ASP A 218 -3.57 7.70 -11.73
C ASP A 218 -4.79 7.62 -10.79
N PHE A 219 -4.55 7.63 -9.49
CA PHE A 219 -5.58 7.70 -8.46
C PHE A 219 -5.98 9.15 -8.13
N GLY A 220 -5.68 10.11 -8.99
CA GLY A 220 -6.02 11.52 -8.79
C GLY A 220 -5.21 12.16 -7.66
N SER A 221 -5.88 12.65 -6.62
CA SER A 221 -5.21 13.26 -5.46
C SER A 221 -4.59 12.23 -4.51
N ALA A 222 -5.05 10.98 -4.57
CA ALA A 222 -4.55 9.91 -3.71
C ALA A 222 -3.25 9.31 -4.28
N ILE A 223 -2.30 9.00 -3.41
CA ILE A 223 -0.97 8.50 -3.78
C ILE A 223 -0.75 7.16 -3.11
N VAL A 224 -0.44 6.11 -3.90
CA VAL A 224 -0.07 4.80 -3.35
C VAL A 224 1.25 4.93 -2.56
N PRO A 225 1.26 4.73 -1.23
CA PRO A 225 2.40 5.15 -0.42
C PRO A 225 3.60 4.20 -0.48
N PHE A 226 3.39 2.93 -0.85
CA PHE A 226 4.38 1.84 -0.73
C PHE A 226 5.01 1.41 -2.07
N ILE A 227 4.66 2.05 -3.20
CA ILE A 227 5.31 1.80 -4.50
C ILE A 227 6.73 2.37 -4.54
N ASP A 228 7.56 1.91 -5.47
CA ASP A 228 8.97 2.30 -5.57
C ASP A 228 9.17 3.83 -5.65
N ALA A 229 8.25 4.54 -6.29
CA ALA A 229 8.32 5.98 -6.44
C ALA A 229 8.16 6.75 -5.10
N HIS A 230 7.50 6.17 -4.10
CA HIS A 230 7.08 6.90 -2.89
C HIS A 230 7.59 6.28 -1.59
N PHE A 231 7.85 4.96 -1.57
CA PHE A 231 8.15 4.21 -0.36
C PHE A 231 9.32 4.80 0.44
N ASP A 232 10.48 4.98 -0.20
CA ASP A 232 11.68 5.49 0.48
C ASP A 232 11.52 6.94 0.96
N THR A 233 10.81 7.76 0.20
CA THR A 233 10.51 9.13 0.61
C THR A 233 9.59 9.16 1.84
N ASN A 234 8.57 8.30 1.86
CA ASN A 234 7.67 8.18 3.00
C ASN A 234 8.41 7.71 4.26
N LEU A 235 9.29 6.70 4.14
CA LEU A 235 10.11 6.26 5.27
C LEU A 235 11.00 7.40 5.79
N SER A 236 11.59 8.20 4.91
CA SER A 236 12.45 9.31 5.31
C SER A 236 11.70 10.47 5.95
N ASN A 237 10.40 10.61 5.68
CA ASN A 237 9.53 11.63 6.26
C ASN A 237 8.90 11.20 7.59
N ALA A 238 8.80 9.90 7.87
CA ALA A 238 8.26 9.35 9.11
C ALA A 238 9.34 9.34 10.21
N THR A 239 9.71 10.50 10.70
CA THR A 239 10.76 10.70 11.70
C THR A 239 10.20 10.77 13.12
N PHE A 240 10.95 10.26 14.13
CA PHE A 240 10.57 10.18 15.54
C PHE A 240 11.79 10.39 16.44
#